data_88f0b7329ba313bc2e394090650273ca
#
_entry.id   88f0b7329ba313bc2e394090650273ca
#
_cell.length_a   1.000
_cell.length_b   1.000
_cell.length_c   1.000
_cell.angle_alpha   90.00
_cell.angle_beta   90.00
_cell.angle_gamma   90.00
#
_symmetry.space_group_name_H-M   'P 1'
#
loop_
_entity.id
_entity.type
_entity.pdbx_description
1 polymer ?
#
loop_
_entity_poly.entity_id
_entity_poly.type
_entity_poly.pdbx_seq_one_letter_code
_entity_poly.pdbx_strand_id
1 'polypeptide(L)'
;MKPQKLIVPHTITGSFSIRKEQIPNINNRWHCHTEIELIYFHKGTGTQFVGDNIKRFSAGDIVLVGSNLPHYWRYDIDTENNGKEEPYSTVLHFNNDFLGEGWLNLPEFRSIRSLLAKADRGILIKKTDHHEIATLIDRIYELDGFKRIICLLECLHIIASIKSHHLLSSVGFEYKHSVEETDRLNNIYNYTFKHFKSKINLEDVAAIADLVPSSFCRYFKHRTGKTYTQFLQNIRIGYACKLLLANQDTIKQICYASGFTNYTSFHEIFKTVTGKTPKVYQKLHLSSSVYV
;
A
#
# COMPACT_ATOMS: atom_id res chain seq x y z
N MET A 1 -14.43 11.90 -7.40
CA MET A 1 -13.45 11.57 -8.46
C MET A 1 -13.47 10.09 -8.64
N LYS A 2 -13.59 9.62 -9.89
CA LYS A 2 -12.98 8.33 -10.25
C LYS A 2 -11.65 8.28 -9.53
N PRO A 3 -11.14 7.09 -9.05
CA PRO A 3 -9.73 7.03 -8.78
C PRO A 3 -9.12 7.78 -9.95
N GLN A 4 -8.35 8.78 -9.66
CA GLN A 4 -7.85 9.62 -10.72
C GLN A 4 -7.23 8.64 -11.70
N LYS A 5 -7.82 8.53 -12.90
CA LYS A 5 -7.21 7.68 -13.92
C LYS A 5 -5.91 8.40 -14.23
N LEU A 6 -4.84 7.94 -13.58
CA LEU A 6 -3.53 8.47 -13.84
C LEU A 6 -3.14 8.03 -15.23
N ILE A 7 -2.81 9.00 -16.03
CA ILE A 7 -2.03 8.74 -17.24
C ILE A 7 -0.59 8.64 -16.76
N VAL A 8 -0.10 7.40 -16.66
CA VAL A 8 1.32 7.17 -16.37
C VAL A 8 2.12 7.76 -17.54
N PRO A 9 3.07 8.68 -17.28
CA PRO A 9 3.89 9.22 -18.35
C PRO A 9 4.67 8.08 -19.04
N HIS A 10 4.28 7.72 -20.23
CA HIS A 10 5.07 6.81 -21.05
C HIS A 10 6.27 7.58 -21.62
N THR A 11 7.46 7.03 -21.45
CA THR A 11 8.63 7.51 -22.19
C THR A 11 8.43 7.15 -23.66
N ILE A 12 8.57 8.11 -24.56
CA ILE A 12 8.42 7.91 -26.03
C ILE A 12 9.34 6.79 -26.55
N THR A 13 10.35 6.41 -25.78
CA THR A 13 11.43 5.48 -26.16
C THR A 13 11.39 4.14 -25.41
N GLY A 14 10.36 3.85 -24.59
CA GLY A 14 10.31 2.63 -23.78
C GLY A 14 8.94 1.96 -23.77
N SER A 15 8.93 0.61 -23.82
CA SER A 15 7.72 -0.20 -23.69
C SER A 15 7.17 -0.26 -22.26
N PHE A 16 7.92 0.22 -21.29
CA PHE A 16 7.53 0.37 -19.87
C PHE A 16 8.30 1.52 -19.21
N SER A 17 7.82 2.03 -18.10
CA SER A 17 8.47 3.09 -17.34
C SER A 17 8.96 2.59 -15.99
N ILE A 18 10.08 3.15 -15.53
CA ILE A 18 10.60 2.96 -14.16
C ILE A 18 11.11 4.29 -13.65
N ARG A 19 10.80 4.61 -12.39
CA ARG A 19 11.23 5.86 -11.78
C ARG A 19 11.43 5.69 -10.28
N LYS A 20 12.29 6.52 -9.70
CA LYS A 20 12.37 6.71 -8.24
C LYS A 20 11.39 7.81 -7.84
N GLU A 21 10.54 7.54 -6.89
CA GLU A 21 9.60 8.49 -6.33
C GLU A 21 10.03 8.89 -4.93
N GLN A 22 10.14 10.20 -4.70
CA GLN A 22 10.47 10.82 -3.42
C GLN A 22 9.35 11.75 -2.98
N ILE A 23 9.13 11.91 -1.66
CA ILE A 23 8.22 12.92 -1.14
C ILE A 23 8.78 14.32 -1.48
N PRO A 24 7.94 15.30 -1.87
CA PRO A 24 6.47 15.32 -1.85
C PRO A 24 5.78 14.84 -3.13
N ASN A 25 6.52 14.44 -4.16
CA ASN A 25 6.01 14.19 -5.51
C ASN A 25 5.30 12.84 -5.68
N ILE A 26 5.20 12.06 -4.62
CA ILE A 26 4.45 10.82 -4.63
C ILE A 26 2.96 11.12 -4.77
N ASN A 27 2.30 10.36 -5.64
CA ASN A 27 0.87 10.49 -5.85
C ASN A 27 0.08 10.12 -4.57
N ASN A 28 -0.22 11.11 -3.77
CA ASN A 28 -0.91 11.01 -2.49
C ASN A 28 -2.44 10.94 -2.65
N ARG A 29 -2.95 10.24 -3.68
CA ARG A 29 -4.39 10.12 -3.92
C ARG A 29 -4.77 8.69 -4.25
N TRP A 30 -5.96 8.28 -3.87
CA TRP A 30 -6.60 7.06 -4.32
C TRP A 30 -6.75 7.11 -5.84
N HIS A 31 -6.09 6.21 -6.55
CA HIS A 31 -6.03 6.22 -8.00
C HIS A 31 -6.03 4.79 -8.58
N CYS A 32 -6.26 4.70 -9.87
CA CYS A 32 -6.02 3.52 -10.67
C CYS A 32 -5.50 3.95 -12.05
N HIS A 33 -4.82 3.06 -12.71
CA HIS A 33 -4.32 3.20 -14.08
C HIS A 33 -4.36 1.87 -14.80
N THR A 34 -4.21 1.89 -16.12
CA THR A 34 -4.29 0.69 -16.97
C THR A 34 -3.05 -0.18 -16.90
N GLU A 35 -1.93 0.41 -16.50
CA GLU A 35 -0.66 -0.28 -16.33
C GLU A 35 -0.68 -1.17 -15.09
N ILE A 36 0.11 -2.22 -15.11
CA ILE A 36 0.50 -2.98 -13.95
C ILE A 36 1.61 -2.20 -13.24
N GLU A 37 1.52 -2.09 -11.92
CA GLU A 37 2.51 -1.42 -11.09
C GLU A 37 3.29 -2.42 -10.24
N LEU A 38 4.62 -2.37 -10.31
CA LEU A 38 5.52 -3.03 -9.36
C LEU A 38 6.24 -1.96 -8.56
N ILE A 39 5.97 -1.90 -7.27
CA ILE A 39 6.58 -0.93 -6.35
C ILE A 39 7.49 -1.62 -5.35
N TYR A 40 8.69 -1.07 -5.16
CA TYR A 40 9.64 -1.43 -4.12
C TYR A 40 9.89 -0.25 -3.18
N PHE A 41 9.57 -0.42 -1.90
CA PHE A 41 9.76 0.60 -0.88
C PHE A 41 11.16 0.49 -0.29
N HIS A 42 12.10 1.33 -0.74
CA HIS A 42 13.49 1.31 -0.24
C HIS A 42 13.57 1.87 1.17
N LYS A 43 12.91 3.03 1.42
CA LYS A 43 12.95 3.74 2.70
C LYS A 43 11.57 4.26 3.09
N GLY A 44 11.36 4.36 4.41
CA GLY A 44 10.12 4.88 4.97
C GLY A 44 9.13 3.79 5.36
N THR A 45 8.09 4.24 6.02
CA THR A 45 6.94 3.45 6.45
C THR A 45 5.66 4.19 6.10
N GLY A 46 4.56 3.48 6.00
CA GLY A 46 3.30 4.13 5.68
C GLY A 46 2.11 3.18 5.76
N THR A 47 0.99 3.64 5.24
CA THR A 47 -0.23 2.84 5.09
C THR A 47 -0.50 2.63 3.61
N GLN A 48 -0.63 1.38 3.21
CA GLN A 48 -1.06 0.98 1.87
C GLN A 48 -2.56 0.73 1.82
N PHE A 49 -3.14 1.13 0.71
CA PHE A 49 -4.51 0.85 0.33
C PHE A 49 -4.45 0.16 -1.03
N VAL A 50 -4.94 -1.06 -1.13
CA VAL A 50 -4.98 -1.83 -2.38
C VAL A 50 -6.33 -2.54 -2.44
N GLY A 51 -7.22 -2.11 -3.32
CA GLY A 51 -8.61 -2.55 -3.29
C GLY A 51 -9.27 -2.23 -1.94
N ASP A 52 -9.84 -3.25 -1.29
CA ASP A 52 -10.40 -3.15 0.06
C ASP A 52 -9.40 -3.46 1.18
N ASN A 53 -8.13 -3.69 0.83
CA ASN A 53 -7.08 -3.98 1.79
C ASN A 53 -6.44 -2.69 2.31
N ILE A 54 -6.29 -2.61 3.63
CA ILE A 54 -5.62 -1.51 4.30
C ILE A 54 -4.64 -2.11 5.29
N LYS A 55 -3.33 -1.92 5.02
CA LYS A 55 -2.25 -2.44 5.85
C LYS A 55 -1.10 -1.44 5.96
N ARG A 56 -0.19 -1.70 6.88
CA ARG A 56 1.09 -1.00 6.93
C ARG A 56 2.04 -1.57 5.88
N PHE A 57 2.85 -0.69 5.30
CA PHE A 57 4.05 -1.07 4.57
C PHE A 57 5.30 -0.52 5.28
N SER A 58 6.42 -1.10 5.01
CA SER A 58 7.73 -0.70 5.55
C SER A 58 8.82 -0.85 4.48
N ALA A 59 9.96 -0.22 4.73
CA ALA A 59 11.15 -0.43 3.90
C ALA A 59 11.42 -1.93 3.67
N GLY A 60 11.72 -2.29 2.43
CA GLY A 60 11.91 -3.66 1.97
C GLY A 60 10.63 -4.36 1.48
N ASP A 61 9.44 -3.78 1.62
CA ASP A 61 8.24 -4.37 1.05
C ASP A 61 8.21 -4.16 -0.48
N ILE A 62 7.70 -5.15 -1.20
CA ILE A 62 7.47 -5.10 -2.65
C ILE A 62 6.03 -5.48 -2.91
N VAL A 63 5.33 -4.71 -3.75
CA VAL A 63 3.92 -4.97 -4.10
C VAL A 63 3.75 -4.93 -5.61
N LEU A 64 3.03 -5.92 -6.15
CA LEU A 64 2.58 -5.96 -7.54
C LEU A 64 1.08 -5.68 -7.57
N VAL A 65 0.68 -4.64 -8.29
CA VAL A 65 -0.71 -4.18 -8.44
C VAL A 65 -1.14 -4.39 -9.88
N GLY A 66 -2.26 -5.05 -10.09
CA GLY A 66 -2.81 -5.32 -11.41
C GLY A 66 -3.47 -4.10 -12.05
N SER A 67 -3.76 -4.24 -13.34
CA SER A 67 -4.42 -3.21 -14.15
C SER A 67 -5.74 -2.77 -13.53
N ASN A 68 -5.96 -1.45 -13.47
CA ASN A 68 -7.18 -0.84 -12.94
C ASN A 68 -7.54 -1.17 -11.48
N LEU A 69 -6.67 -1.85 -10.72
CA LEU A 69 -6.88 -2.06 -9.29
C LEU A 69 -6.62 -0.74 -8.55
N PRO A 70 -7.63 -0.17 -7.86
CA PRO A 70 -7.44 1.07 -7.12
C PRO A 70 -6.44 0.88 -5.99
N HIS A 71 -5.50 1.80 -5.87
CA HIS A 71 -4.47 1.77 -4.84
C HIS A 71 -4.01 3.16 -4.43
N TYR A 72 -3.28 3.21 -3.29
CA TYR A 72 -2.76 4.42 -2.71
C TYR A 72 -1.69 4.11 -1.66
N TRP A 73 -0.57 4.81 -1.73
CA TRP A 73 0.55 4.68 -0.81
C TRP A 73 0.68 5.96 0.02
N ARG A 74 0.40 5.87 1.30
CA ARG A 74 0.55 7.01 2.20
C ARG A 74 1.72 6.81 3.14
N TYR A 75 2.78 7.56 2.92
CA TYR A 75 3.92 7.59 3.82
C TYR A 75 3.61 8.33 5.12
N ASP A 76 4.27 7.91 6.20
CA ASP A 76 4.29 8.65 7.47
C ASP A 76 5.31 9.78 7.33
N ILE A 77 4.82 11.01 7.15
CA ILE A 77 5.67 12.19 7.08
C ILE A 77 5.98 12.64 8.51
N ASP A 78 7.25 12.63 8.89
CA ASP A 78 7.72 13.30 10.10
C ASP A 78 7.94 14.77 9.77
N THR A 79 7.08 15.65 10.29
CA THR A 79 7.23 17.11 10.17
C THR A 79 8.42 17.65 10.99
N GLU A 80 8.99 16.83 11.87
CA GLU A 80 10.17 17.13 12.70
C GLU A 80 11.43 16.42 12.20
N ASN A 81 11.64 16.42 10.90
CA ASN A 81 12.70 15.63 10.25
C ASN A 81 14.10 16.25 10.45
N ASN A 82 14.63 16.16 11.66
CA ASN A 82 16.01 16.52 11.94
C ASN A 82 16.96 15.41 11.42
N GLY A 83 17.32 15.46 10.13
CA GLY A 83 18.42 14.66 9.57
C GLY A 83 18.11 13.20 9.24
N LYS A 84 16.85 12.75 9.22
CA LYS A 84 16.48 11.42 8.71
C LYS A 84 16.36 11.44 7.19
N GLU A 85 16.90 10.40 6.57
CA GLU A 85 16.81 10.20 5.12
C GLU A 85 15.36 10.19 4.63
N GLU A 86 15.10 10.91 3.53
CA GLU A 86 13.77 11.01 2.94
C GLU A 86 13.27 9.64 2.46
N PRO A 87 11.97 9.32 2.70
CA PRO A 87 11.36 8.12 2.16
C PRO A 87 11.38 8.11 0.64
N TYR A 88 11.71 6.96 0.03
CA TYR A 88 11.63 6.78 -1.41
C TYR A 88 11.29 5.35 -1.81
N SER A 89 10.72 5.22 -3.00
CA SER A 89 10.38 3.96 -3.65
C SER A 89 10.83 3.96 -5.10
N THR A 90 11.05 2.77 -5.66
CA THR A 90 11.16 2.57 -7.11
C THR A 90 9.82 2.01 -7.60
N VAL A 91 9.26 2.68 -8.61
CA VAL A 91 7.97 2.33 -9.20
C VAL A 91 8.15 2.01 -10.67
N LEU A 92 7.68 0.85 -11.07
CA LEU A 92 7.73 0.33 -12.43
C LEU A 92 6.30 0.13 -12.93
N HIS A 93 6.02 0.66 -14.15
CA HIS A 93 4.72 0.53 -14.79
C HIS A 93 4.87 -0.09 -16.18
N PHE A 94 4.07 -1.10 -16.47
CA PHE A 94 4.03 -1.74 -17.79
C PHE A 94 2.61 -2.21 -18.14
N ASN A 95 2.30 -2.25 -19.42
CA ASN A 95 1.03 -2.81 -19.91
C ASN A 95 1.15 -4.31 -20.13
N ASN A 96 0.00 -5.01 -20.17
CA ASN A 96 -0.03 -6.44 -20.47
C ASN A 96 0.56 -6.78 -21.84
N ASP A 97 0.58 -5.83 -22.75
CA ASP A 97 1.07 -5.96 -24.12
C ASP A 97 2.44 -5.25 -24.37
N PHE A 98 3.21 -4.98 -23.30
CA PHE A 98 4.47 -4.23 -23.41
C PHE A 98 5.53 -4.86 -24.33
N LEU A 99 5.40 -6.15 -24.63
CA LEU A 99 6.20 -6.88 -25.64
C LEU A 99 5.48 -7.07 -26.98
N GLY A 100 4.32 -6.43 -27.15
CA GLY A 100 3.44 -6.62 -28.31
C GLY A 100 2.27 -7.57 -27.97
N GLU A 101 1.26 -7.58 -28.84
CA GLU A 101 0.07 -8.41 -28.63
C GLU A 101 0.40 -9.90 -28.66
N GLY A 102 -0.21 -10.66 -27.76
CA GLY A 102 -0.20 -12.12 -27.77
C GLY A 102 1.01 -12.80 -27.13
N TRP A 103 2.04 -12.07 -26.67
CA TRP A 103 3.22 -12.68 -26.03
C TRP A 103 2.89 -13.55 -24.80
N LEU A 104 1.87 -13.17 -24.02
CA LEU A 104 1.39 -13.95 -22.88
C LEU A 104 0.69 -15.27 -23.27
N ASN A 105 0.36 -15.46 -24.56
CA ASN A 105 -0.28 -16.71 -25.04
C ASN A 105 0.73 -17.81 -25.31
N LEU A 106 2.02 -17.48 -25.40
CA LEU A 106 3.08 -18.48 -25.53
C LEU A 106 3.12 -19.40 -24.31
N PRO A 107 3.33 -20.71 -24.48
CA PRO A 107 3.33 -21.68 -23.38
C PRO A 107 4.34 -21.36 -22.29
N GLU A 108 5.47 -20.77 -22.64
CA GLU A 108 6.58 -20.40 -21.73
C GLU A 108 6.16 -19.31 -20.74
N PHE A 109 5.21 -18.47 -21.10
CA PHE A 109 4.70 -17.37 -20.26
C PHE A 109 3.46 -17.72 -19.42
N ARG A 110 3.05 -19.00 -19.39
CA ARG A 110 1.88 -19.44 -18.60
C ARG A 110 1.93 -19.03 -17.13
N SER A 111 3.10 -19.14 -16.52
CA SER A 111 3.30 -18.75 -15.11
C SER A 111 3.15 -17.23 -14.91
N ILE A 112 3.73 -16.44 -15.79
CA ILE A 112 3.61 -14.96 -15.75
C ILE A 112 2.17 -14.54 -16.03
N ARG A 113 1.49 -15.12 -17.00
CA ARG A 113 0.07 -14.86 -17.26
C ARG A 113 -0.79 -15.13 -16.01
N SER A 114 -0.53 -16.25 -15.31
CA SER A 114 -1.21 -16.59 -14.06
C SER A 114 -0.89 -15.60 -12.95
N LEU A 115 0.37 -15.11 -12.86
CA LEU A 115 0.78 -14.08 -11.92
C LEU A 115 0.02 -12.78 -12.15
N LEU A 116 -0.01 -12.30 -13.41
CA LEU A 116 -0.67 -11.03 -13.75
C LEU A 116 -2.17 -11.07 -13.48
N ALA A 117 -2.84 -12.22 -13.75
CA ALA A 117 -4.24 -12.41 -13.36
C ALA A 117 -4.46 -12.36 -11.83
N LYS A 118 -3.50 -12.85 -11.03
CA LYS A 118 -3.56 -12.72 -9.56
C LYS A 118 -3.28 -11.30 -9.09
N ALA A 119 -2.48 -10.54 -9.84
CA ALA A 119 -2.15 -9.15 -9.53
C ALA A 119 -3.39 -8.23 -9.56
N ASP A 120 -4.49 -8.61 -10.21
CA ASP A 120 -5.79 -7.91 -10.14
C ASP A 120 -6.34 -7.82 -8.70
N ARG A 121 -5.75 -8.58 -7.77
CA ARG A 121 -6.04 -8.49 -6.33
C ARG A 121 -4.91 -7.88 -5.52
N GLY A 122 -3.86 -7.39 -6.15
CA GLY A 122 -2.63 -6.95 -5.50
C GLY A 122 -1.88 -8.11 -4.82
N ILE A 123 -0.58 -8.18 -5.02
CA ILE A 123 0.29 -9.21 -4.45
C ILE A 123 1.35 -8.55 -3.60
N LEU A 124 1.40 -8.89 -2.31
CA LEU A 124 2.52 -8.55 -1.44
C LEU A 124 3.57 -9.66 -1.51
N ILE A 125 4.80 -9.31 -1.89
CA ILE A 125 5.94 -10.21 -1.91
C ILE A 125 6.57 -10.20 -0.51
N LYS A 126 6.69 -11.39 0.10
CA LYS A 126 7.25 -11.52 1.45
C LYS A 126 8.73 -11.18 1.46
N LYS A 127 9.22 -10.65 2.58
CA LYS A 127 10.64 -10.30 2.75
C LYS A 127 11.60 -11.49 2.63
N THR A 128 11.12 -12.72 2.84
CA THR A 128 11.89 -13.95 2.60
C THR A 128 12.22 -14.19 1.14
N ASP A 129 11.41 -13.66 0.22
CA ASP A 129 11.46 -13.92 -1.21
C ASP A 129 11.89 -12.68 -2.02
N HIS A 130 12.26 -11.58 -1.34
CA HIS A 130 12.37 -10.28 -2.00
C HIS A 130 13.78 -9.89 -2.45
N HIS A 131 14.85 -10.48 -1.91
CA HIS A 131 16.23 -10.00 -2.13
C HIS A 131 16.63 -9.98 -3.61
N GLU A 132 16.39 -11.06 -4.32
CA GLU A 132 16.69 -11.17 -5.74
C GLU A 132 15.80 -10.24 -6.57
N ILE A 133 14.51 -10.17 -6.24
CA ILE A 133 13.54 -9.29 -6.90
C ILE A 133 13.93 -7.81 -6.71
N ALA A 134 14.31 -7.41 -5.50
CA ALA A 134 14.78 -6.06 -5.20
C ALA A 134 16.04 -5.70 -6.03
N THR A 135 16.99 -6.60 -6.09
CA THR A 135 18.21 -6.43 -6.90
C THR A 135 17.89 -6.26 -8.39
N LEU A 136 16.93 -7.04 -8.91
CA LEU A 136 16.50 -6.90 -10.31
C LEU A 136 15.80 -5.57 -10.56
N ILE A 137 14.93 -5.09 -9.64
CA ILE A 137 14.29 -3.79 -9.76
C ILE A 137 15.33 -2.67 -9.83
N ASP A 138 16.37 -2.71 -8.98
CA ASP A 138 17.45 -1.72 -9.01
C ASP A 138 18.24 -1.80 -10.33
N ARG A 139 18.54 -2.99 -10.82
CA ARG A 139 19.19 -3.18 -12.13
C ARG A 139 18.35 -2.67 -13.28
N ILE A 140 17.03 -2.88 -13.28
CA ILE A 140 16.13 -2.35 -14.32
C ILE A 140 16.19 -0.82 -14.35
N TYR A 141 16.35 -0.16 -13.20
CA TYR A 141 16.49 1.29 -13.13
C TYR A 141 17.79 1.80 -13.78
N GLU A 142 18.89 1.05 -13.62
CA GLU A 142 20.23 1.42 -14.10
C GLU A 142 20.48 1.05 -15.56
N LEU A 143 19.77 0.05 -16.10
CA LEU A 143 19.98 -0.47 -17.45
C LEU A 143 19.14 0.28 -18.48
N ASP A 144 19.56 0.16 -19.76
CA ASP A 144 18.85 0.67 -20.92
C ASP A 144 18.56 -0.44 -21.96
N GLY A 145 17.65 -0.10 -22.89
CA GLY A 145 17.35 -0.91 -24.07
C GLY A 145 16.89 -2.33 -23.73
N PHE A 146 17.33 -3.31 -24.52
CA PHE A 146 16.89 -4.70 -24.44
C PHE A 146 17.21 -5.37 -23.09
N LYS A 147 18.31 -4.99 -22.44
CA LYS A 147 18.70 -5.54 -21.13
C LYS A 147 17.66 -5.28 -20.04
N ARG A 148 16.98 -4.12 -20.09
CA ARG A 148 15.89 -3.80 -19.16
C ARG A 148 14.71 -4.77 -19.30
N ILE A 149 14.37 -5.14 -20.55
CA ILE A 149 13.27 -6.08 -20.83
C ILE A 149 13.60 -7.45 -20.26
N ILE A 150 14.83 -7.94 -20.47
CA ILE A 150 15.29 -9.24 -19.91
C ILE A 150 15.14 -9.22 -18.39
N CYS A 151 15.68 -8.20 -17.71
CA CYS A 151 15.59 -8.10 -16.26
C CYS A 151 14.15 -8.02 -15.75
N LEU A 152 13.25 -7.34 -16.47
CA LEU A 152 11.83 -7.32 -16.11
C LEU A 152 11.18 -8.70 -16.26
N LEU A 153 11.45 -9.42 -17.34
CA LEU A 153 10.94 -10.77 -17.54
C LEU A 153 11.46 -11.74 -16.47
N GLU A 154 12.74 -11.65 -16.14
CA GLU A 154 13.36 -12.43 -15.06
C GLU A 154 12.71 -12.12 -13.70
N CYS A 155 12.51 -10.84 -13.38
CA CYS A 155 11.81 -10.41 -12.19
C CYS A 155 10.39 -10.99 -12.10
N LEU A 156 9.61 -10.89 -13.18
CA LEU A 156 8.26 -11.44 -13.25
C LEU A 156 8.26 -12.97 -13.14
N HIS A 157 9.26 -13.65 -13.73
CA HIS A 157 9.41 -15.10 -13.63
C HIS A 157 9.68 -15.55 -12.19
N ILE A 158 10.58 -14.86 -11.47
CA ILE A 158 10.88 -15.16 -10.07
C ILE A 158 9.63 -14.96 -9.22
N ILE A 159 8.92 -13.83 -9.38
CA ILE A 159 7.67 -13.58 -8.66
C ILE A 159 6.64 -14.67 -8.97
N ALA A 160 6.50 -15.07 -10.24
CA ALA A 160 5.56 -16.12 -10.65
C ALA A 160 5.89 -17.51 -10.06
N SER A 161 7.18 -17.76 -9.76
CA SER A 161 7.67 -19.01 -9.19
C SER A 161 7.48 -19.14 -7.69
N ILE A 162 7.06 -18.07 -6.99
CA ILE A 162 6.75 -18.11 -5.57
C ILE A 162 5.56 -19.04 -5.33
N LYS A 163 5.74 -20.06 -4.46
CA LYS A 163 4.74 -21.10 -4.20
C LYS A 163 3.39 -20.56 -3.67
N SER A 164 3.40 -19.50 -2.89
CA SER A 164 2.21 -18.93 -2.27
C SER A 164 2.24 -17.41 -2.29
N HIS A 165 1.41 -16.79 -3.12
CA HIS A 165 1.26 -15.34 -3.18
C HIS A 165 0.35 -14.83 -2.07
N HIS A 166 0.75 -13.76 -1.41
CA HIS A 166 -0.07 -13.07 -0.42
C HIS A 166 -0.94 -12.02 -1.13
N LEU A 167 -2.18 -12.41 -1.43
CA LEU A 167 -3.15 -11.53 -2.09
C LEU A 167 -3.67 -10.48 -1.10
N LEU A 168 -3.80 -9.24 -1.56
CA LEU A 168 -4.18 -8.11 -0.73
C LEU A 168 -5.70 -7.92 -0.71
N SER A 169 -6.34 -7.68 -1.84
CA SER A 169 -7.79 -7.49 -1.85
C SER A 169 -8.57 -8.80 -1.73
N SER A 170 -9.77 -8.69 -1.18
CA SER A 170 -10.67 -9.83 -0.97
C SER A 170 -11.14 -10.47 -2.27
N VAL A 171 -11.60 -11.71 -2.20
CA VAL A 171 -12.26 -12.38 -3.33
C VAL A 171 -13.56 -11.64 -3.63
N GLY A 172 -13.76 -11.28 -4.90
CA GLY A 172 -14.97 -10.57 -5.34
C GLY A 172 -14.92 -9.05 -5.13
N PHE A 173 -13.77 -8.47 -4.75
CA PHE A 173 -13.62 -7.03 -4.82
C PHE A 173 -13.73 -6.58 -6.27
N GLU A 174 -14.83 -5.91 -6.60
CA GLU A 174 -15.06 -5.30 -7.89
C GLU A 174 -15.12 -3.78 -7.73
N TYR A 175 -14.28 -3.09 -8.48
CA TYR A 175 -14.31 -1.64 -8.51
C TYR A 175 -15.29 -1.15 -9.59
N LYS A 176 -16.50 -0.75 -9.18
CA LYS A 176 -17.54 -0.19 -10.05
C LYS A 176 -17.99 1.16 -9.49
N HIS A 177 -17.20 2.24 -9.72
CA HIS A 177 -17.53 3.53 -9.12
C HIS A 177 -17.51 4.69 -10.11
N SER A 178 -18.42 5.66 -9.85
CA SER A 178 -18.46 6.95 -10.54
C SER A 178 -17.39 7.92 -9.99
N VAL A 179 -17.16 9.02 -10.70
CA VAL A 179 -16.24 10.12 -10.33
C VAL A 179 -16.53 10.65 -8.93
N GLU A 180 -17.81 10.92 -8.64
CA GLU A 180 -18.28 11.53 -7.39
C GLU A 180 -18.01 10.65 -6.17
N GLU A 181 -18.07 9.32 -6.35
CA GLU A 181 -17.86 8.37 -5.25
C GLU A 181 -16.40 8.28 -4.81
N THR A 182 -15.47 8.53 -5.70
CA THR A 182 -14.04 8.52 -5.34
C THR A 182 -13.62 9.77 -4.59
N ASP A 183 -14.15 10.94 -4.94
CA ASP A 183 -13.93 12.16 -4.17
C ASP A 183 -14.47 12.01 -2.76
N ARG A 184 -15.65 11.41 -2.64
CA ARG A 184 -16.25 11.11 -1.34
C ARG A 184 -15.36 10.24 -0.46
N LEU A 185 -14.79 9.15 -0.99
CA LEU A 185 -13.85 8.30 -0.26
C LEU A 185 -12.54 9.03 0.07
N ASN A 186 -11.99 9.79 -0.88
CA ASN A 186 -10.77 10.59 -0.63
C ASN A 186 -11.01 11.63 0.47
N ASN A 187 -12.15 12.30 0.48
CA ASN A 187 -12.50 13.27 1.51
C ASN A 187 -12.62 12.60 2.89
N ILE A 188 -13.26 11.42 2.97
CA ILE A 188 -13.34 10.61 4.19
C ILE A 188 -11.94 10.23 4.67
N TYR A 189 -11.08 9.73 3.78
CA TYR A 189 -9.71 9.34 4.12
C TYR A 189 -8.89 10.53 4.61
N ASN A 190 -8.88 11.64 3.87
CA ASN A 190 -8.16 12.86 4.23
C ASN A 190 -8.60 13.41 5.59
N TYR A 191 -9.92 13.49 5.82
CA TYR A 191 -10.45 13.91 7.12
C TYR A 191 -10.00 12.99 8.24
N THR A 192 -10.12 11.67 8.05
CA THR A 192 -9.73 10.67 9.06
C THR A 192 -8.24 10.77 9.39
N PHE A 193 -7.39 10.88 8.37
CA PHE A 193 -5.95 11.01 8.59
C PHE A 193 -5.54 12.32 9.27
N LYS A 194 -6.27 13.38 9.03
CA LYS A 194 -6.03 14.66 9.70
C LYS A 194 -6.43 14.62 11.18
N HIS A 195 -7.48 13.85 11.51
CA HIS A 195 -8.13 13.90 12.81
C HIS A 195 -8.03 12.60 13.65
N PHE A 196 -7.41 11.52 13.18
CA PHE A 196 -7.42 10.20 13.83
C PHE A 196 -6.90 10.19 15.27
N LYS A 197 -6.04 11.14 15.63
CA LYS A 197 -5.49 11.27 16.99
C LYS A 197 -6.51 11.82 17.99
N SER A 198 -7.57 12.43 17.50
CA SER A 198 -8.64 13.03 18.28
C SER A 198 -9.91 12.18 18.21
N LYS A 199 -10.92 12.55 19.00
CA LYS A 199 -12.26 11.94 18.88
C LYS A 199 -12.85 12.36 17.52
N ILE A 200 -13.26 11.38 16.72
CA ILE A 200 -14.03 11.58 15.49
C ILE A 200 -15.45 11.13 15.76
N ASN A 201 -16.44 12.03 15.56
CA ASN A 201 -17.85 11.66 15.62
C ASN A 201 -18.31 11.12 14.27
N LEU A 202 -19.24 10.18 14.28
CA LEU A 202 -19.74 9.55 13.07
C LEU A 202 -20.50 10.56 12.18
N GLU A 203 -21.18 11.51 12.82
CA GLU A 203 -21.93 12.60 12.19
C GLU A 203 -21.01 13.49 11.33
N ASP A 204 -19.83 13.84 11.86
CA ASP A 204 -18.86 14.70 11.17
C ASP A 204 -18.36 14.04 9.89
N VAL A 205 -18.04 12.75 9.98
CA VAL A 205 -17.54 11.99 8.82
C VAL A 205 -18.63 11.71 7.80
N ALA A 206 -19.85 11.47 8.27
CA ALA A 206 -21.01 11.27 7.40
C ALA A 206 -21.32 12.54 6.61
N ALA A 207 -21.23 13.71 7.26
CA ALA A 207 -21.41 15.01 6.60
C ALA A 207 -20.34 15.27 5.51
N ILE A 208 -19.08 14.89 5.75
CA ILE A 208 -18.02 14.96 4.73
C ILE A 208 -18.33 14.11 3.49
N ALA A 209 -19.11 13.05 3.68
CA ALA A 209 -19.55 12.16 2.62
C ALA A 209 -20.89 12.57 2.00
N ASP A 210 -21.49 13.67 2.42
CA ASP A 210 -22.87 14.09 2.07
C ASP A 210 -23.91 12.99 2.34
N LEU A 211 -23.77 12.32 3.48
CA LEU A 211 -24.62 11.19 3.88
C LEU A 211 -25.08 11.35 5.34
N VAL A 212 -26.24 10.78 5.66
CA VAL A 212 -26.63 10.56 7.05
C VAL A 212 -25.84 9.38 7.65
N PRO A 213 -25.61 9.34 8.99
CA PRO A 213 -24.72 8.34 9.61
C PRO A 213 -25.03 6.87 9.26
N SER A 214 -26.31 6.49 9.21
CA SER A 214 -26.71 5.11 8.87
C SER A 214 -26.36 4.73 7.41
N SER A 215 -26.58 5.66 6.49
CA SER A 215 -26.23 5.50 5.07
C SER A 215 -24.72 5.49 4.87
N PHE A 216 -23.98 6.35 5.60
CA PHE A 216 -22.54 6.38 5.61
C PHE A 216 -21.94 5.03 6.06
N CYS A 217 -22.42 4.43 7.14
CA CYS A 217 -21.91 3.14 7.61
C CYS A 217 -22.06 2.04 6.56
N ARG A 218 -23.23 1.96 5.90
CA ARG A 218 -23.47 1.01 4.82
C ARG A 218 -22.60 1.29 3.61
N TYR A 219 -22.54 2.57 3.20
CA TYR A 219 -21.71 3.04 2.09
C TYR A 219 -20.25 2.67 2.31
N PHE A 220 -19.66 3.09 3.44
CA PHE A 220 -18.25 2.89 3.72
C PHE A 220 -17.90 1.39 3.77
N LYS A 221 -18.70 0.58 4.46
CA LYS A 221 -18.49 -0.88 4.53
C LYS A 221 -18.60 -1.54 3.16
N HIS A 222 -19.57 -1.15 2.35
CA HIS A 222 -19.75 -1.68 0.99
C HIS A 222 -18.55 -1.34 0.09
N ARG A 223 -17.98 -0.14 0.24
CA ARG A 223 -16.89 0.37 -0.61
C ARG A 223 -15.50 -0.09 -0.18
N THR A 224 -15.28 -0.33 1.10
CA THR A 224 -13.95 -0.63 1.66
C THR A 224 -13.84 -2.03 2.24
N GLY A 225 -14.91 -2.81 2.24
CA GLY A 225 -14.95 -4.13 2.89
C GLY A 225 -14.87 -4.07 4.42
N LYS A 226 -14.71 -2.88 5.03
CA LYS A 226 -14.52 -2.67 6.47
C LYS A 226 -15.50 -1.64 7.03
N THR A 227 -15.85 -1.77 8.30
CA THR A 227 -16.56 -0.68 8.98
C THR A 227 -15.62 0.52 9.15
N TYR A 228 -16.20 1.73 9.25
CA TYR A 228 -15.41 2.95 9.50
C TYR A 228 -14.62 2.86 10.82
N THR A 229 -15.20 2.26 11.85
CA THR A 229 -14.51 2.02 13.13
C THR A 229 -13.28 1.14 12.95
N GLN A 230 -13.38 0.03 12.21
CA GLN A 230 -12.23 -0.83 11.91
C GLN A 230 -11.16 -0.09 11.10
N PHE A 231 -11.56 0.73 10.15
CA PHE A 231 -10.65 1.58 9.38
C PHE A 231 -9.89 2.56 10.27
N LEU A 232 -10.60 3.32 11.12
CA LEU A 232 -9.99 4.25 12.07
C LEU A 232 -9.04 3.56 13.05
N GLN A 233 -9.45 2.39 13.57
CA GLN A 233 -8.62 1.56 14.44
C GLN A 233 -7.32 1.12 13.74
N ASN A 234 -7.39 0.67 12.49
CA ASN A 234 -6.20 0.28 11.72
C ASN A 234 -5.21 1.44 11.57
N ILE A 235 -5.71 2.66 11.29
CA ILE A 235 -4.87 3.86 11.19
C ILE A 235 -4.20 4.16 12.54
N ARG A 236 -4.95 4.13 13.63
CA ARG A 236 -4.44 4.37 14.99
C ARG A 236 -3.39 3.35 15.40
N ILE A 237 -3.64 2.05 15.13
CA ILE A 237 -2.66 0.99 15.40
C ILE A 237 -1.41 1.16 14.54
N GLY A 238 -1.56 1.51 13.25
CA GLY A 238 -0.42 1.81 12.40
C GLY A 238 0.46 2.92 12.98
N TYR A 239 -0.13 3.99 13.48
CA TYR A 239 0.59 5.07 14.15
C TYR A 239 1.23 4.62 15.47
N ALA A 240 0.53 3.80 16.27
CA ALA A 240 1.09 3.21 17.49
C ALA A 240 2.31 2.33 17.19
N CYS A 241 2.29 1.53 16.12
CA CYS A 241 3.45 0.75 15.69
C CYS A 241 4.65 1.65 15.40
N LYS A 242 4.46 2.80 14.73
CA LYS A 242 5.52 3.78 14.49
C LYS A 242 6.12 4.29 15.80
N LEU A 243 5.29 4.70 16.76
CA LEU A 243 5.75 5.20 18.05
C LEU A 243 6.48 4.13 18.89
N LEU A 244 6.02 2.87 18.82
CA LEU A 244 6.70 1.74 19.48
C LEU A 244 8.12 1.53 18.96
N LEU A 245 8.33 1.68 17.65
CA LEU A 245 9.64 1.53 17.02
C LEU A 245 10.57 2.73 17.33
N ALA A 246 10.01 3.92 17.51
CA ALA A 246 10.78 5.09 17.96
C ALA A 246 11.32 4.92 19.40
N ASN A 247 10.69 4.06 20.20
CA ASN A 247 11.11 3.66 21.56
C ASN A 247 11.38 4.83 22.53
N GLN A 248 10.61 5.93 22.37
CA GLN A 248 10.75 7.13 23.18
C GLN A 248 9.69 7.24 24.29
N ASP A 249 8.55 6.56 24.11
CA ASP A 249 7.38 6.68 24.97
C ASP A 249 7.00 5.35 25.62
N THR A 250 6.30 5.41 26.75
CA THR A 250 5.67 4.24 27.35
C THR A 250 4.49 3.76 26.52
N ILE A 251 4.18 2.46 26.58
CA ILE A 251 3.02 1.88 25.84
C ILE A 251 1.71 2.61 26.19
N LYS A 252 1.59 3.11 27.44
CA LYS A 252 0.41 3.88 27.87
C LYS A 252 0.34 5.24 27.18
N GLN A 253 1.46 5.96 27.08
CA GLN A 253 1.54 7.22 26.34
C GLN A 253 1.26 7.01 24.86
N ILE A 254 1.84 5.97 24.25
CA ILE A 254 1.60 5.59 22.86
C ILE A 254 0.11 5.31 22.58
N CYS A 255 -0.58 4.62 23.50
CA CYS A 255 -2.02 4.40 23.40
C CYS A 255 -2.79 5.71 23.21
N TYR A 256 -2.58 6.67 24.11
CA TYR A 256 -3.29 7.96 24.05
C TYR A 256 -2.83 8.84 22.88
N ALA A 257 -1.55 8.90 22.60
CA ALA A 257 -1.00 9.63 21.45
C ALA A 257 -1.51 9.11 20.10
N SER A 258 -1.90 7.83 20.07
CA SER A 258 -2.51 7.20 18.88
C SER A 258 -4.02 7.41 18.77
N GLY A 259 -4.63 8.18 19.68
CA GLY A 259 -6.05 8.52 19.65
C GLY A 259 -6.97 7.50 20.31
N PHE A 260 -6.44 6.51 21.04
CA PHE A 260 -7.25 5.63 21.88
C PHE A 260 -7.54 6.30 23.22
N THR A 261 -8.74 6.10 23.73
CA THR A 261 -9.17 6.62 25.04
C THR A 261 -9.18 5.54 26.13
N ASN A 262 -9.09 4.27 25.75
CA ASN A 262 -9.13 3.13 26.64
C ASN A 262 -7.93 2.20 26.40
N TYR A 263 -7.13 1.98 27.43
CA TYR A 263 -5.90 1.20 27.34
C TYR A 263 -6.15 -0.31 27.10
N THR A 264 -7.20 -0.87 27.70
CA THR A 264 -7.56 -2.27 27.50
C THR A 264 -8.00 -2.53 26.07
N SER A 265 -8.92 -1.71 25.56
CA SER A 265 -9.35 -1.78 24.15
C SER A 265 -8.20 -1.59 23.18
N PHE A 266 -7.25 -0.70 23.47
CA PHE A 266 -6.04 -0.53 22.67
C PHE A 266 -5.25 -1.84 22.57
N HIS A 267 -5.01 -2.54 23.69
CA HIS A 267 -4.26 -3.79 23.69
C HIS A 267 -4.95 -4.91 22.88
N GLU A 268 -6.26 -5.05 23.04
CA GLU A 268 -7.06 -6.02 22.30
C GLU A 268 -7.04 -5.77 20.80
N ILE A 269 -7.30 -4.51 20.41
CA ILE A 269 -7.31 -4.10 18.99
C ILE A 269 -5.91 -4.22 18.40
N PHE A 270 -4.87 -3.82 19.13
CA PHE A 270 -3.48 -3.94 18.69
C PHE A 270 -3.13 -5.41 18.40
N LYS A 271 -3.48 -6.33 19.31
CA LYS A 271 -3.27 -7.76 19.13
C LYS A 271 -4.06 -8.32 17.94
N THR A 272 -5.31 -7.89 17.78
CA THR A 272 -6.16 -8.29 16.64
C THR A 272 -5.57 -7.85 15.30
N VAL A 273 -5.07 -6.61 15.21
CA VAL A 273 -4.55 -6.04 13.96
C VAL A 273 -3.15 -6.55 13.64
N THR A 274 -2.27 -6.70 14.63
CA THR A 274 -0.84 -7.04 14.42
C THR A 274 -0.50 -8.50 14.71
N GLY A 275 -1.41 -9.26 15.31
CA GLY A 275 -1.17 -10.62 15.78
C GLY A 275 -0.33 -10.70 17.07
N LYS A 276 0.11 -9.56 17.64
CA LYS A 276 1.03 -9.50 18.77
C LYS A 276 0.60 -8.42 19.77
N THR A 277 0.99 -8.58 21.05
CA THR A 277 0.81 -7.47 22.00
C THR A 277 1.80 -6.34 21.70
N PRO A 278 1.51 -5.08 22.11
CA PRO A 278 2.41 -3.95 21.86
C PRO A 278 3.85 -4.19 22.35
N LYS A 279 4.01 -4.78 23.54
CA LYS A 279 5.32 -5.09 24.13
C LYS A 279 6.09 -6.14 23.32
N VAL A 280 5.41 -7.20 22.88
CA VAL A 280 6.02 -8.25 22.03
C VAL A 280 6.39 -7.70 20.67
N TYR A 281 5.52 -6.88 20.08
CA TYR A 281 5.79 -6.20 18.81
C TYR A 281 7.04 -5.33 18.89
N GLN A 282 7.13 -4.47 19.91
CA GLN A 282 8.27 -3.60 20.16
C GLN A 282 9.57 -4.41 20.30
N LYS A 283 9.59 -5.43 21.18
CA LYS A 283 10.78 -6.25 21.43
C LYS A 283 11.30 -6.93 20.15
N LEU A 284 10.41 -7.51 19.35
CA LEU A 284 10.80 -8.24 18.14
C LEU A 284 11.42 -7.33 17.08
N HIS A 285 10.91 -6.12 16.93
CA HIS A 285 11.40 -5.21 15.90
C HIS A 285 12.61 -4.38 16.34
N LEU A 286 12.80 -4.13 17.65
CA LEU A 286 14.02 -3.50 18.17
C LEU A 286 15.21 -4.47 18.19
N SER A 287 14.99 -5.78 18.46
CA SER A 287 16.05 -6.78 18.42
C SER A 287 16.57 -7.04 16.99
N SER A 288 15.75 -6.82 15.98
CA SER A 288 16.15 -6.99 14.56
C SER A 288 17.04 -5.84 14.05
N SER A 289 17.12 -4.71 14.77
CA SER A 289 17.94 -3.55 14.40
C SER A 289 19.37 -3.59 14.96
N VAL A 290 19.73 -4.65 15.71
CA VAL A 290 21.06 -4.78 16.36
C VAL A 290 22.03 -5.64 15.52
N TYR A 291 21.58 -6.21 14.41
CA TYR A 291 22.40 -7.04 13.52
C TYR A 291 22.48 -6.44 12.10
N VAL A 292 22.88 -5.17 11.98
CA VAL A 292 23.34 -4.57 10.71
C VAL A 292 24.65 -3.85 10.97
#